data_58cabb32cac15f4535741ddc2af7c581
#
_entry.id   58cabb32cac15f4535741ddc2af7c581
#
_cell.length_a   1.000
_cell.length_b   1.000
_cell.length_c   1.000
_cell.angle_alpha   90.00
_cell.angle_beta   90.00
_cell.angle_gamma   90.00
#
_symmetry.space_group_name_H-M   'P 1'
#
loop_
_entity.id
_entity.type
_entity.pdbx_description
1 polymer ?
#
loop_
_entity_poly.entity_id
_entity_poly.type
_entity_poly.pdbx_seq_one_letter_code
_entity_poly.pdbx_strand_id
1 'polypeptide(L)'
;MFMDIVIADITQLELDAIVNAANPGLLGGGGVDGAIHRGAGPALLEACRRIPEVAPGIRCPTGEVRITPGFNLPARYVIHAVGPIWQGGGQGEADALASCYRRSIALAREMGLTSIAFPAISCGVYGYPPHRAARVALSAVHGASDEPPISITLCCFDTRMATVWRAAQAEALQS
;
A
#
# COMPACT_ATOMS: atom_id res chain seq x y z
N MET A 1 -16.15 4.50 5.63
CA MET A 1 -15.57 3.25 5.09
C MET A 1 -14.73 2.57 6.16
N PHE A 2 -14.89 1.27 6.30
CA PHE A 2 -14.25 0.50 7.36
C PHE A 2 -13.07 -0.31 6.80
N MET A 3 -12.00 -0.46 7.59
CA MET A 3 -10.82 -1.24 7.22
C MET A 3 -10.70 -2.46 8.15
N ASP A 4 -10.64 -3.67 7.58
CA ASP A 4 -10.32 -4.87 8.33
C ASP A 4 -8.82 -4.98 8.54
N ILE A 5 -8.41 -5.37 9.74
CA ILE A 5 -7.00 -5.56 10.08
C ILE A 5 -6.77 -7.05 10.31
N VAL A 6 -5.86 -7.64 9.52
CA VAL A 6 -5.55 -9.07 9.59
C VAL A 6 -4.04 -9.28 9.71
N ILE A 7 -3.66 -10.43 10.27
CA ILE A 7 -2.27 -10.89 10.29
C ILE A 7 -2.17 -11.98 9.24
N ALA A 8 -1.46 -11.72 8.14
CA ALA A 8 -1.34 -12.65 7.04
C ALA A 8 -0.16 -12.29 6.14
N ASP A 9 0.19 -13.21 5.25
CA ASP A 9 1.11 -12.93 4.15
C ASP A 9 0.32 -12.33 2.99
N ILE A 10 0.55 -11.07 2.68
CA ILE A 10 -0.18 -10.35 1.64
C ILE A 10 -0.07 -11.02 0.27
N THR A 11 1.04 -11.74 0.01
CA THR A 11 1.28 -12.43 -1.27
C THR A 11 0.38 -13.65 -1.46
N GLN A 12 -0.33 -14.10 -0.42
CA GLN A 12 -1.22 -15.25 -0.46
C GLN A 12 -2.70 -14.87 -0.54
N LEU A 13 -3.02 -13.58 -0.52
CA LEU A 13 -4.41 -13.13 -0.52
C LEU A 13 -5.03 -13.17 -1.92
N GLU A 14 -6.18 -13.86 -2.03
CA GLU A 14 -6.96 -13.95 -3.26
C GLU A 14 -7.94 -12.78 -3.35
N LEU A 15 -7.41 -11.60 -3.68
CA LEU A 15 -8.17 -10.36 -3.80
C LEU A 15 -8.01 -9.78 -5.19
N ASP A 16 -8.80 -8.77 -5.51
CA ASP A 16 -8.65 -8.06 -6.78
C ASP A 16 -7.30 -7.34 -6.87
N ALA A 17 -6.89 -6.70 -5.80
CA ALA A 17 -5.58 -6.02 -5.76
C ALA A 17 -4.90 -6.18 -4.41
N ILE A 18 -3.57 -6.28 -4.44
CA ILE A 18 -2.72 -6.04 -3.28
C ILE A 18 -1.84 -4.83 -3.56
N VAL A 19 -1.53 -4.07 -2.53
CA VAL A 19 -0.65 -2.91 -2.62
C VAL A 19 0.76 -3.30 -2.24
N ASN A 20 1.72 -2.87 -3.06
CA ASN A 20 3.14 -3.04 -2.81
C ASN A 20 3.70 -1.74 -2.23
N ALA A 21 4.49 -1.84 -1.16
CA ALA A 21 5.28 -0.73 -0.65
C ALA A 21 6.57 -0.63 -1.48
N ALA A 22 6.49 0.06 -2.60
CA ALA A 22 7.54 0.16 -3.59
C ALA A 22 8.47 1.34 -3.33
N ASN A 23 9.60 1.36 -4.03
CA ASN A 23 10.46 2.53 -4.14
C ASN A 23 10.23 3.24 -5.49
N PRO A 24 10.73 4.46 -5.67
CA PRO A 24 10.45 5.24 -6.89
C PRO A 24 10.89 4.59 -8.21
N GLY A 25 11.91 3.75 -8.18
CA GLY A 25 12.40 3.06 -9.38
C GLY A 25 11.51 1.91 -9.84
N LEU A 26 10.73 1.32 -8.95
CA LEU A 26 9.84 0.18 -9.18
C LEU A 26 10.54 -1.10 -9.63
N LEU A 27 11.83 -1.24 -9.43
CA LEU A 27 12.60 -2.40 -9.91
C LEU A 27 12.90 -3.43 -8.81
N GLY A 28 12.07 -3.47 -7.77
CA GLY A 28 12.21 -4.40 -6.67
C GLY A 28 13.03 -3.84 -5.52
N GLY A 29 13.07 -4.58 -4.43
CA GLY A 29 13.76 -4.23 -3.19
C GLY A 29 13.59 -5.32 -2.15
N GLY A 30 13.74 -4.99 -0.89
CA GLY A 30 13.55 -5.90 0.24
C GLY A 30 12.13 -5.86 0.81
N GLY A 31 11.93 -6.52 1.93
CA GLY A 31 10.65 -6.54 2.64
C GLY A 31 9.50 -7.06 1.80
N VAL A 32 8.35 -6.39 1.89
CA VAL A 32 7.15 -6.79 1.15
C VAL A 32 7.33 -6.66 -0.36
N ASP A 33 8.11 -5.68 -0.82
CA ASP A 33 8.42 -5.49 -2.24
C ASP A 33 9.13 -6.74 -2.80
N GLY A 34 10.17 -7.19 -2.11
CA GLY A 34 10.88 -8.42 -2.49
C GLY A 34 9.98 -9.66 -2.46
N ALA A 35 9.12 -9.79 -1.45
CA ALA A 35 8.19 -10.91 -1.33
C ALA A 35 7.17 -10.91 -2.49
N ILE A 36 6.63 -9.76 -2.84
CA ILE A 36 5.68 -9.63 -3.96
C ILE A 36 6.36 -9.99 -5.28
N HIS A 37 7.56 -9.50 -5.54
CA HIS A 37 8.30 -9.86 -6.76
C HIS A 37 8.61 -11.36 -6.84
N ARG A 38 9.00 -11.98 -5.72
CA ARG A 38 9.23 -13.43 -5.69
C ARG A 38 7.96 -14.23 -5.96
N GLY A 39 6.84 -13.81 -5.36
CA GLY A 39 5.55 -14.48 -5.55
C GLY A 39 4.98 -14.30 -6.95
N ALA A 40 5.15 -13.14 -7.54
CA ALA A 40 4.67 -12.84 -8.89
C ALA A 40 5.49 -13.49 -10.00
N GLY A 41 6.76 -13.72 -9.74
CA GLY A 41 7.70 -14.20 -10.75
C GLY A 41 8.29 -13.07 -11.60
N PRO A 42 9.21 -13.40 -12.54
CA PRO A 42 9.99 -12.39 -13.28
C PRO A 42 9.17 -11.48 -14.20
N ALA A 43 7.95 -11.88 -14.57
CA ALA A 43 7.08 -11.07 -15.41
C ALA A 43 6.67 -9.76 -14.75
N LEU A 44 6.59 -9.71 -13.41
CA LEU A 44 6.28 -8.48 -12.69
C LEU A 44 7.38 -7.43 -12.89
N LEU A 45 8.64 -7.84 -12.76
CA LEU A 45 9.77 -6.93 -12.97
C LEU A 45 9.77 -6.38 -14.40
N GLU A 46 9.50 -7.22 -15.39
CA GLU A 46 9.39 -6.79 -16.79
C GLU A 46 8.26 -5.77 -17.00
N ALA A 47 7.11 -6.00 -16.37
CA ALA A 47 6.00 -5.05 -16.44
C ALA A 47 6.39 -3.71 -15.78
N CYS A 48 7.07 -3.73 -14.64
CA CYS A 48 7.56 -2.52 -13.98
C CYS A 48 8.54 -1.75 -14.84
N ARG A 49 9.46 -2.45 -15.54
CA ARG A 49 10.42 -1.81 -16.45
C ARG A 49 9.75 -1.06 -17.59
N ARG A 50 8.57 -1.50 -18.02
CA ARG A 50 7.80 -0.84 -19.09
C ARG A 50 7.05 0.40 -18.63
N ILE A 51 6.92 0.63 -17.32
CA ILE A 51 6.34 1.85 -16.79
C ILE A 51 7.29 3.00 -17.11
N PRO A 52 6.80 4.07 -17.78
CA PRO A 52 7.68 5.17 -18.17
C PRO A 52 8.32 5.87 -16.98
N GLU A 53 9.60 6.21 -17.11
CA GLU A 53 10.27 7.11 -16.17
C GLU A 53 9.73 8.53 -16.35
N VAL A 54 9.35 9.17 -15.26
CA VAL A 54 8.92 10.58 -15.25
C VAL A 54 10.10 11.52 -14.97
N ALA A 55 11.20 10.95 -14.44
CA ALA A 55 12.48 11.59 -14.26
C ALA A 55 13.53 10.48 -14.25
N PRO A 56 14.84 10.77 -14.45
CA PRO A 56 15.87 9.73 -14.46
C PRO A 56 15.81 8.84 -13.21
N GLY A 57 15.58 7.54 -13.40
CA GLY A 57 15.48 6.55 -12.33
C GLY A 57 14.18 6.58 -11.54
N ILE A 58 13.22 7.43 -11.87
CA ILE A 58 11.95 7.56 -11.17
C ILE A 58 10.80 7.20 -12.09
N ARG A 59 10.14 6.07 -11.80
CA ARG A 59 8.91 5.65 -12.49
C ARG A 59 7.67 6.07 -11.73
N CYS A 60 7.75 6.09 -10.41
CA CYS A 60 6.64 6.45 -9.53
C CYS A 60 7.16 7.37 -8.42
N PRO A 61 6.85 8.67 -8.46
CA PRO A 61 7.24 9.58 -7.40
C PRO A 61 6.59 9.25 -6.06
N THR A 62 7.21 9.70 -4.97
CA THR A 62 6.66 9.54 -3.62
C THR A 62 5.23 10.10 -3.54
N GLY A 63 4.32 9.32 -2.98
CA GLY A 63 2.90 9.68 -2.85
C GLY A 63 2.05 9.27 -4.04
N GLU A 64 2.64 8.76 -5.11
CA GLU A 64 1.92 8.29 -6.31
C GLU A 64 1.84 6.77 -6.35
N VAL A 65 1.03 6.26 -7.27
CA VAL A 65 0.79 4.83 -7.45
C VAL A 65 0.85 4.45 -8.93
N ARG A 66 1.18 3.17 -9.20
CA ARG A 66 1.14 2.56 -10.53
C ARG A 66 0.54 1.17 -10.41
N ILE A 67 -0.11 0.67 -11.43
CA ILE A 67 -0.74 -0.65 -11.42
C ILE A 67 -0.13 -1.58 -12.47
N THR A 68 0.03 -2.85 -12.10
CA THR A 68 0.42 -3.94 -12.99
C THR A 68 -0.46 -5.15 -12.74
N PRO A 69 -0.52 -6.12 -13.66
CA PRO A 69 -1.09 -7.43 -13.33
C PRO A 69 -0.33 -8.11 -12.19
N GLY A 70 -0.97 -9.07 -11.52
CA GLY A 70 -0.36 -9.83 -10.43
C GLY A 70 0.46 -11.04 -10.87
N PHE A 71 0.36 -11.45 -12.13
CA PHE A 71 1.05 -12.61 -12.70
C PHE A 71 0.80 -13.88 -11.88
N ASN A 72 1.84 -14.47 -11.26
CA ASN A 72 1.70 -15.71 -10.50
C ASN A 72 1.10 -15.54 -9.10
N LEU A 73 0.84 -14.30 -8.67
CA LEU A 73 0.17 -14.05 -7.40
C LEU A 73 -1.31 -14.46 -7.47
N PRO A 74 -1.93 -14.87 -6.33
CA PRO A 74 -3.37 -15.05 -6.28
C PRO A 74 -4.14 -13.76 -6.55
N ALA A 75 -3.60 -12.59 -6.18
CA ALA A 75 -4.19 -11.30 -6.49
C ALA A 75 -4.13 -11.01 -7.99
N ARG A 76 -5.20 -10.42 -8.52
CA ARG A 76 -5.29 -10.10 -9.95
C ARG A 76 -4.34 -8.98 -10.35
N TYR A 77 -4.17 -8.00 -9.48
CA TYR A 77 -3.36 -6.81 -9.74
C TYR A 77 -2.46 -6.47 -8.57
N VAL A 78 -1.35 -5.78 -8.87
CA VAL A 78 -0.50 -5.14 -7.86
C VAL A 78 -0.56 -3.63 -8.07
N ILE A 79 -0.90 -2.89 -7.04
CA ILE A 79 -0.81 -1.43 -7.01
C ILE A 79 0.48 -1.07 -6.28
N HIS A 80 1.43 -0.50 -7.01
CA HIS A 80 2.72 -0.09 -6.47
C HIS A 80 2.59 1.32 -5.91
N ALA A 81 2.64 1.46 -4.59
CA ALA A 81 2.56 2.75 -3.91
C ALA A 81 3.92 3.10 -3.33
N VAL A 82 4.38 4.32 -3.57
CA VAL A 82 5.68 4.79 -3.08
C VAL A 82 5.44 5.69 -1.87
N GLY A 83 5.59 5.13 -0.68
CA GLY A 83 5.48 5.86 0.57
C GLY A 83 6.72 6.71 0.85
N PRO A 84 6.59 7.68 1.77
CA PRO A 84 7.70 8.53 2.15
C PRO A 84 8.72 7.82 3.03
N ILE A 85 9.97 8.24 2.95
CA ILE A 85 11.00 7.92 3.95
C ILE A 85 10.79 8.87 5.13
N TRP A 86 10.74 8.32 6.34
CA TRP A 86 10.55 9.13 7.53
C TRP A 86 11.76 10.01 7.80
N GLN A 87 11.53 11.31 7.95
CA GLN A 87 12.56 12.33 8.23
C GLN A 87 12.09 13.28 9.34
N GLY A 88 11.44 12.74 10.36
CA GLY A 88 11.00 13.48 11.55
C GLY A 88 9.59 14.07 11.48
N GLY A 89 8.90 13.97 10.36
CA GLY A 89 7.51 14.43 10.22
C GLY A 89 7.32 15.85 9.71
N GLY A 90 8.41 16.58 9.44
CA GLY A 90 8.35 17.96 8.94
C GLY A 90 8.55 18.10 7.43
N GLN A 91 8.63 16.99 6.68
CA GLN A 91 8.91 16.99 5.24
C GLN A 91 7.71 16.56 4.39
N GLY A 92 6.50 16.74 4.89
CA GLY A 92 5.27 16.36 4.17
C GLY A 92 4.98 14.86 4.18
N GLU A 93 5.58 14.10 5.07
CA GLU A 93 5.44 12.63 5.09
C GLU A 93 3.99 12.20 5.32
N ALA A 94 3.26 12.86 6.20
CA ALA A 94 1.86 12.52 6.46
C ALA A 94 0.99 12.66 5.21
N ASP A 95 1.16 13.75 4.47
CA ASP A 95 0.40 13.99 3.24
C ASP A 95 0.78 13.00 2.15
N ALA A 96 2.07 12.68 2.00
CA ALA A 96 2.53 11.70 1.03
C ALA A 96 2.01 10.30 1.36
N LEU A 97 2.03 9.90 2.63
CA LEU A 97 1.50 8.61 3.05
C LEU A 97 -0.01 8.53 2.84
N ALA A 98 -0.76 9.54 3.23
CA ALA A 98 -2.20 9.61 2.99
C ALA A 98 -2.54 9.52 1.49
N SER A 99 -1.74 10.17 0.65
CA SER A 99 -1.89 10.12 -0.81
C SER A 99 -1.75 8.69 -1.34
N CYS A 100 -0.82 7.89 -0.81
CA CYS A 100 -0.66 6.49 -1.20
C CYS A 100 -1.96 5.70 -0.98
N TYR A 101 -2.58 5.86 0.17
CA TYR A 101 -3.85 5.16 0.49
C TYR A 101 -4.99 5.66 -0.40
N ARG A 102 -5.18 6.96 -0.50
CA ARG A 102 -6.26 7.55 -1.30
C ARG A 102 -6.14 7.20 -2.78
N ARG A 103 -4.95 7.36 -3.36
CA ARG A 103 -4.72 7.08 -4.77
C ARG A 103 -4.86 5.61 -5.11
N SER A 104 -4.43 4.72 -4.20
CA SER A 104 -4.60 3.27 -4.40
C SER A 104 -6.08 2.89 -4.44
N ILE A 105 -6.89 3.41 -3.53
CA ILE A 105 -8.33 3.17 -3.50
C ILE A 105 -9.00 3.73 -4.76
N ALA A 106 -8.65 4.94 -5.15
CA ALA A 106 -9.19 5.59 -6.34
C ALA A 106 -8.87 4.79 -7.61
N LEU A 107 -7.62 4.33 -7.73
CA LEU A 107 -7.18 3.54 -8.89
C LEU A 107 -7.91 2.20 -8.94
N ALA A 108 -8.06 1.52 -7.81
CA ALA A 108 -8.80 0.27 -7.72
C ALA A 108 -10.26 0.46 -8.19
N ARG A 109 -10.91 1.54 -7.78
CA ARG A 109 -12.26 1.87 -8.20
C ARG A 109 -12.36 2.18 -9.69
N GLU A 110 -11.42 2.94 -10.23
CA GLU A 110 -11.33 3.20 -11.68
C GLU A 110 -11.26 1.91 -12.50
N MET A 111 -10.56 0.91 -11.98
CA MET A 111 -10.42 -0.41 -12.60
C MET A 111 -11.61 -1.33 -12.36
N GLY A 112 -12.63 -0.87 -11.64
CA GLY A 112 -13.80 -1.68 -11.30
C GLY A 112 -13.53 -2.76 -10.28
N LEU A 113 -12.49 -2.63 -9.46
CA LEU A 113 -12.12 -3.61 -8.46
C LEU A 113 -12.95 -3.43 -7.19
N THR A 114 -13.20 -4.52 -6.47
CA THR A 114 -14.05 -4.54 -5.28
C THR A 114 -13.34 -4.95 -4.00
N SER A 115 -12.07 -5.33 -4.08
CA SER A 115 -11.26 -5.70 -2.92
C SER A 115 -9.81 -5.30 -3.08
N ILE A 116 -9.24 -4.75 -2.01
CA ILE A 116 -7.85 -4.27 -1.96
C ILE A 116 -7.25 -4.54 -0.58
N ALA A 117 -6.00 -4.98 -0.54
CA ALA A 117 -5.25 -5.13 0.71
C ALA A 117 -4.01 -4.25 0.70
N PHE A 118 -3.73 -3.63 1.82
CA PHE A 118 -2.56 -2.78 2.02
C PHE A 118 -1.59 -3.41 3.00
N PRO A 119 -0.27 -3.30 2.77
CA PRO A 119 0.73 -3.48 3.82
C PRO A 119 0.79 -2.20 4.67
N ALA A 120 1.55 -2.24 5.77
CA ALA A 120 1.86 -1.04 6.55
C ALA A 120 2.91 -0.20 5.81
N ILE A 121 2.46 0.63 4.88
CA ILE A 121 3.33 1.42 3.99
C ILE A 121 4.26 2.30 4.83
N SER A 122 5.53 2.37 4.41
CA SER A 122 6.61 3.14 5.04
C SER A 122 7.04 2.69 6.45
N CYS A 123 6.43 1.66 7.02
CA CYS A 123 6.73 1.20 8.39
C CYS A 123 7.90 0.21 8.48
N GLY A 124 8.47 -0.21 7.36
CA GLY A 124 9.68 -1.04 7.32
C GLY A 124 10.94 -0.18 7.34
N VAL A 125 11.82 -0.40 6.34
CA VAL A 125 13.11 0.33 6.22
C VAL A 125 12.94 1.85 6.15
N TYR A 126 11.78 2.33 5.66
CA TYR A 126 11.54 3.77 5.57
C TYR A 126 11.29 4.43 6.93
N GLY A 127 11.09 3.64 7.99
CA GLY A 127 11.15 4.10 9.37
C GLY A 127 10.01 4.96 9.87
N TYR A 128 8.89 5.01 9.15
CA TYR A 128 7.72 5.75 9.63
C TYR A 128 7.24 5.14 10.94
N PRO A 129 7.04 5.93 12.02
CA PRO A 129 6.54 5.40 13.28
C PRO A 129 5.17 4.72 13.07
N PRO A 130 5.03 3.43 13.42
CA PRO A 130 3.81 2.67 13.09
C PRO A 130 2.52 3.27 13.64
N HIS A 131 2.52 3.82 14.83
CA HIS A 131 1.34 4.44 15.42
C HIS A 131 0.88 5.68 14.62
N ARG A 132 1.83 6.51 14.19
CA ARG A 132 1.53 7.68 13.36
C ARG A 132 1.07 7.27 11.96
N ALA A 133 1.72 6.27 11.38
CA ALA A 133 1.34 5.74 10.08
C ALA A 133 -0.08 5.17 10.09
N ALA A 134 -0.44 4.45 11.14
CA ALA A 134 -1.78 3.90 11.32
C ALA A 134 -2.85 4.99 11.35
N ARG A 135 -2.61 6.06 12.09
CA ARG A 135 -3.54 7.20 12.15
C ARG A 135 -3.75 7.85 10.77
N VAL A 136 -2.66 8.05 10.04
CA VAL A 136 -2.71 8.62 8.68
C VAL A 136 -3.52 7.71 7.75
N ALA A 137 -3.23 6.42 7.76
CA ALA A 137 -3.92 5.45 6.92
C ALA A 137 -5.42 5.39 7.21
N LEU A 138 -5.79 5.29 8.49
CA LEU A 138 -7.20 5.23 8.89
C LEU A 138 -7.95 6.51 8.52
N SER A 139 -7.34 7.67 8.72
CA SER A 139 -7.93 8.95 8.31
C SER A 139 -8.14 9.02 6.80
N ALA A 140 -7.14 8.56 6.02
CA ALA A 140 -7.24 8.55 4.57
C ALA A 140 -8.34 7.61 4.07
N VAL A 141 -8.45 6.42 4.67
CA VAL A 141 -9.49 5.44 4.32
C VAL A 141 -10.88 5.94 4.70
N HIS A 142 -11.04 6.48 5.91
CA HIS A 142 -12.33 7.03 6.36
C HIS A 142 -12.77 8.24 5.55
N GLY A 143 -11.82 9.03 5.05
CA GLY A 143 -12.11 10.19 4.21
C GLY A 143 -12.39 9.84 2.74
N ALA A 144 -12.18 8.58 2.35
CA ALA A 144 -12.47 8.16 0.98
C ALA A 144 -14.00 8.00 0.79
N SER A 145 -14.44 8.15 -0.46
CA SER A 145 -15.84 7.90 -0.81
C SER A 145 -16.25 6.45 -0.51
N ASP A 146 -17.51 6.24 -0.12
CA ASP A 146 -18.07 4.90 0.05
C ASP A 146 -18.59 4.29 -1.26
N GLU A 147 -18.60 5.07 -2.35
CA GLU A 147 -19.14 4.65 -3.62
C GLU A 147 -18.14 4.78 -4.78
N PRO A 148 -18.02 3.78 -5.64
CA PRO A 148 -18.61 2.44 -5.48
C PRO A 148 -17.94 1.66 -4.32
N PRO A 149 -18.65 0.71 -3.69
CA PRO A 149 -18.14 -0.02 -2.53
C PRO A 149 -16.86 -0.79 -2.84
N ILE A 150 -15.92 -0.78 -1.91
CA ILE A 150 -14.69 -1.56 -2.00
C ILE A 150 -14.34 -2.11 -0.61
N SER A 151 -13.98 -3.39 -0.55
CA SER A 151 -13.50 -4.02 0.68
C SER A 151 -12.04 -3.69 0.89
N ILE A 152 -11.69 -3.10 2.03
CA ILE A 152 -10.32 -2.66 2.34
C ILE A 152 -9.79 -3.48 3.51
N THR A 153 -8.63 -4.11 3.31
CA THR A 153 -7.94 -4.89 4.31
C THR A 153 -6.55 -4.31 4.55
N LEU A 154 -6.18 -4.11 5.81
CA LEU A 154 -4.79 -3.88 6.18
C LEU A 154 -4.18 -5.22 6.59
N CYS A 155 -3.17 -5.64 5.84
CA CYS A 155 -2.46 -6.88 6.07
C CYS A 155 -1.19 -6.60 6.88
N CYS A 156 -1.20 -6.99 8.15
CA CYS A 156 -0.06 -6.84 9.03
C CYS A 156 0.83 -8.08 8.97
N PHE A 157 2.13 -7.86 8.97
CA PHE A 157 3.11 -8.94 8.91
C PHE A 157 3.14 -9.74 10.21
N ASP A 158 2.95 -9.09 11.37
CA ASP A 158 3.01 -9.73 12.68
C ASP A 158 1.99 -9.16 13.66
N THR A 159 1.92 -9.79 14.84
CA THR A 159 1.01 -9.40 15.93
C THR A 159 1.29 -7.99 16.44
N ARG A 160 2.56 -7.59 16.50
CA ARG A 160 2.97 -6.28 16.99
C ARG A 160 2.38 -5.16 16.13
N MET A 161 2.51 -5.28 14.81
CA MET A 161 1.94 -4.30 13.88
C MET A 161 0.41 -4.29 13.96
N ALA A 162 -0.22 -5.47 14.01
CA ALA A 162 -1.67 -5.58 14.14
C ALA A 162 -2.18 -4.90 15.42
N THR A 163 -1.48 -5.08 16.53
CA THR A 163 -1.84 -4.44 17.81
C THR A 163 -1.83 -2.91 17.70
N VAL A 164 -0.80 -2.36 17.08
CA VAL A 164 -0.68 -0.90 16.87
C VAL A 164 -1.83 -0.38 16.00
N TRP A 165 -2.13 -1.06 14.90
CA TRP A 165 -3.16 -0.62 13.97
C TRP A 165 -4.57 -0.77 14.55
N ARG A 166 -4.83 -1.84 15.30
CA ARG A 166 -6.11 -2.04 16.00
C ARG A 166 -6.33 -0.98 17.08
N ALA A 167 -5.28 -0.61 17.81
CA ALA A 167 -5.36 0.46 18.79
C ALA A 167 -5.70 1.81 18.13
N ALA A 168 -5.05 2.14 17.02
CA ALA A 168 -5.35 3.35 16.26
C ALA A 168 -6.77 3.36 15.71
N GLN A 169 -7.26 2.21 15.25
CA GLN A 169 -8.64 2.07 14.77
C GLN A 169 -9.65 2.29 15.90
N ALA A 170 -9.39 1.75 17.09
CA ALA A 170 -10.25 1.96 18.25
C ALA A 170 -10.29 3.44 18.68
N GLU A 171 -9.16 4.14 18.64
CA GLU A 171 -9.11 5.58 18.90
C GLU A 171 -9.97 6.37 17.88
N ALA A 172 -9.88 6.03 16.61
CA ALA A 172 -10.63 6.69 15.54
C ALA A 172 -12.14 6.52 15.70
N LEU A 173 -12.61 5.38 16.25
CA LEU A 173 -14.02 5.12 16.48
C LEU A 173 -14.59 5.84 17.70
N GLN A 174 -13.73 6.39 18.58
CA GLN A 174 -14.13 7.11 19.78
C GLN A 174 -14.20 8.63 19.59
N SER A 175 -13.74 9.15 18.46
CA SER A 175 -13.69 10.58 18.15
C SER A 175 -14.89 11.07 17.33
#